data_f866f71cfd86dcafebac9ec53d6cd4bc
#
_entry.id   f866f71cfd86dcafebac9ec53d6cd4bc
#
_cell.length_a   1.000
_cell.length_b   1.000
_cell.length_c   1.000
_cell.angle_alpha   90.00
_cell.angle_beta   90.00
_cell.angle_gamma   90.00
#
_symmetry.space_group_name_H-M   'P 1'
#
loop_
_entity.id
_entity.type
_entity.pdbx_description
1 polymer ?
#
loop_
_entity_poly.entity_id
_entity_poly.type
_entity_poly.pdbx_seq_one_letter_code
_entity_poly.pdbx_strand_id
1 'polypeptide(L)'
;MKNYLLTWFYAENKNDDSYYPSVGGNGSSEKVHEYYWKCVYDFYETAKITQDLNTVNLMFFTNVEKLPENIGGINFEKYFIENNIEVIRLELTNKTPKDWYGSWRNQFYLFDVLNYCKAVEGNYLILDSDCLIRYSLNSVFENIERNSVVTYNYGYSLEHNINGISIEQMRKLYEEFFLESATELSYYGGEFIAVNSRIIPEILDTYKKLWYCNFDKYLKKEIKLNEEAHFLSMIYYKLGIRKSEGNQYIKRIWTSVKYDNAIAEDKNLAIWHLPAEKKYAFGSVFKWLQKKNRTQNDLIKYLNKVFMITHNSSFRKIKKMYLKLIEKIMN
;
A
#
# COMPACT_ATOMS: atom_id res chain seq x y z
N MET A 1 -18.77 14.40 5.45
CA MET A 1 -18.65 13.01 5.95
C MET A 1 -17.44 12.90 6.87
N LYS A 2 -17.29 11.80 7.66
CA LYS A 2 -16.05 11.54 8.41
C LYS A 2 -14.95 11.10 7.47
N ASN A 3 -13.73 11.51 7.76
CA ASN A 3 -12.55 11.07 7.02
C ASN A 3 -11.78 10.03 7.83
N TYR A 4 -11.36 8.96 7.16
CA TYR A 4 -10.62 7.86 7.74
C TYR A 4 -9.32 7.64 6.97
N LEU A 5 -8.20 7.70 7.69
CA LEU A 5 -6.89 7.32 7.20
C LEU A 5 -6.49 6.00 7.82
N LEU A 6 -6.17 5.03 6.99
CA LEU A 6 -5.88 3.70 7.49
C LEU A 6 -4.77 2.98 6.71
N THR A 7 -4.15 2.05 7.39
CA THR A 7 -3.30 1.03 6.80
C THR A 7 -3.62 -0.33 7.39
N TRP A 8 -3.04 -1.37 6.81
CA TRP A 8 -3.26 -2.73 7.25
C TRP A 8 -1.95 -3.53 7.28
N PHE A 9 -1.92 -4.56 8.10
CA PHE A 9 -0.88 -5.56 8.12
C PHE A 9 -1.49 -6.93 8.41
N TYR A 10 -1.41 -7.83 7.43
CA TYR A 10 -1.76 -9.24 7.58
C TYR A 10 -0.48 -10.04 7.86
N ALA A 11 -0.39 -10.63 9.06
CA ALA A 11 0.71 -11.48 9.44
C ALA A 11 0.49 -12.89 8.88
N GLU A 12 1.31 -13.30 7.92
CA GLU A 12 1.29 -14.67 7.42
C GLU A 12 1.83 -15.64 8.48
N ASN A 13 1.29 -16.85 8.49
CA ASN A 13 1.79 -17.97 9.28
C ASN A 13 2.57 -18.94 8.37
N LYS A 14 3.26 -19.92 8.97
CA LYS A 14 4.06 -20.90 8.23
C LYS A 14 3.28 -21.73 7.20
N ASN A 15 1.97 -21.87 7.35
CA ASN A 15 1.12 -22.63 6.42
C ASN A 15 0.75 -21.81 5.18
N ASP A 16 0.65 -20.50 5.35
CA ASP A 16 0.23 -19.54 4.30
C ASP A 16 1.40 -18.68 3.78
N ASP A 17 2.64 -19.14 4.03
CA ASP A 17 3.87 -18.40 3.80
C ASP A 17 4.08 -18.07 2.31
N SER A 18 4.40 -16.82 2.04
CA SER A 18 4.78 -16.31 0.73
C SER A 18 6.06 -15.47 0.79
N TYR A 19 6.70 -15.27 -0.35
CA TYR A 19 7.93 -14.49 -0.39
C TYR A 19 7.64 -12.99 -0.52
N TYR A 20 8.38 -12.18 0.24
CA TYR A 20 8.30 -10.71 0.25
C TYR A 20 9.57 -10.10 -0.36
N PRO A 21 9.59 -9.85 -1.69
CA PRO A 21 10.82 -9.41 -2.39
C PRO A 21 11.42 -8.11 -1.87
N SER A 22 10.59 -7.16 -1.41
CA SER A 22 11.03 -5.85 -0.92
C SER A 22 11.90 -5.94 0.34
N VAL A 23 11.67 -6.95 1.18
CA VAL A 23 12.44 -7.19 2.41
C VAL A 23 13.35 -8.41 2.31
N GLY A 24 13.17 -9.24 1.29
CA GLY A 24 14.01 -10.40 1.03
C GLY A 24 13.83 -11.51 2.06
N GLY A 25 12.59 -11.87 2.36
CA GLY A 25 12.27 -12.91 3.34
C GLY A 25 10.86 -13.44 3.18
N ASN A 26 10.54 -14.47 3.94
CA ASN A 26 9.23 -15.08 3.98
C ASN A 26 8.27 -14.28 4.87
N GLY A 27 7.01 -14.16 4.45
CA GLY A 27 5.97 -13.38 5.13
C GLY A 27 5.69 -13.84 6.56
N SER A 28 5.96 -15.11 6.88
CA SER A 28 5.80 -15.67 8.23
C SER A 28 6.99 -15.41 9.16
N SER A 29 8.09 -14.81 8.70
CA SER A 29 9.28 -14.62 9.53
C SER A 29 9.14 -13.43 10.47
N GLU A 30 9.59 -13.59 11.72
CA GLU A 30 9.61 -12.51 12.73
C GLU A 30 10.34 -11.25 12.23
N LYS A 31 11.42 -11.43 11.47
CA LYS A 31 12.20 -10.33 10.89
C LYS A 31 11.37 -9.52 9.88
N VAL A 32 10.57 -10.19 9.05
CA VAL A 32 9.66 -9.52 8.10
C VAL A 32 8.56 -8.80 8.88
N HIS A 33 7.96 -9.46 9.87
CA HIS A 33 6.97 -8.82 10.75
C HIS A 33 7.54 -7.57 11.42
N GLU A 34 8.76 -7.62 11.95
CA GLU A 34 9.42 -6.46 12.57
C GLU A 34 9.57 -5.27 11.60
N TYR A 35 9.94 -5.53 10.34
CA TYR A 35 10.00 -4.46 9.33
C TYR A 35 8.63 -3.80 9.10
N TYR A 36 7.57 -4.61 8.97
CA TYR A 36 6.23 -4.09 8.73
C TYR A 36 5.68 -3.35 9.96
N TRP A 37 5.91 -3.83 11.17
CA TRP A 37 5.51 -3.11 12.38
C TRP A 37 6.20 -1.75 12.51
N LYS A 38 7.47 -1.65 12.12
CA LYS A 38 8.17 -0.35 12.05
C LYS A 38 7.53 0.56 11.00
N CYS A 39 7.16 0.04 9.84
CA CYS A 39 6.43 0.80 8.82
C CYS A 39 5.08 1.30 9.35
N VAL A 40 4.30 0.46 10.03
CA VAL A 40 3.03 0.84 10.66
C VAL A 40 3.21 1.98 11.67
N TYR A 41 4.25 1.91 12.51
CA TYR A 41 4.58 3.00 13.43
C TYR A 41 4.92 4.29 12.68
N ASP A 42 5.81 4.22 11.70
CA ASP A 42 6.24 5.37 10.91
C ASP A 42 5.07 6.01 10.14
N PHE A 43 4.16 5.19 9.63
CA PHE A 43 2.93 5.63 8.99
C PHE A 43 2.08 6.51 9.93
N TYR A 44 1.75 6.02 11.13
CA TYR A 44 0.91 6.77 12.05
C TYR A 44 1.63 7.97 12.68
N GLU A 45 2.92 7.86 12.99
CA GLU A 45 3.66 9.03 13.49
C GLU A 45 3.77 10.15 12.47
N THR A 46 3.98 9.81 11.17
CA THR A 46 3.97 10.83 10.12
C THR A 46 2.57 11.42 9.91
N ALA A 47 1.51 10.61 10.01
CA ALA A 47 0.14 11.09 9.98
C ALA A 47 -0.17 12.06 11.13
N LYS A 48 0.20 11.71 12.35
CA LYS A 48 -0.01 12.56 13.55
C LYS A 48 0.68 13.92 13.46
N ILE A 49 1.86 13.98 12.83
CA ILE A 49 2.61 15.23 12.65
C ILE A 49 1.97 16.12 11.57
N THR A 50 1.29 15.53 10.59
CA THR A 50 0.88 16.23 9.37
C THR A 50 -0.64 16.41 9.23
N GLN A 51 -1.45 15.67 10.00
CA GLN A 51 -2.91 15.74 9.93
C GLN A 51 -3.52 16.41 11.16
N ASP A 52 -4.68 17.04 10.96
CA ASP A 52 -5.56 17.45 12.05
C ASP A 52 -6.42 16.25 12.50
N LEU A 53 -6.09 15.65 13.63
CA LEU A 53 -6.77 14.49 14.17
C LEU A 53 -8.18 14.77 14.71
N ASN A 54 -8.64 16.03 14.73
CA ASN A 54 -10.05 16.34 14.97
C ASN A 54 -10.90 16.09 13.73
N THR A 55 -10.30 16.05 12.54
CA THR A 55 -10.99 15.89 11.26
C THR A 55 -10.69 14.56 10.55
N VAL A 56 -9.63 13.87 10.97
CA VAL A 56 -9.19 12.60 10.38
C VAL A 56 -9.11 11.53 11.48
N ASN A 57 -9.89 10.46 11.32
CA ASN A 57 -9.85 9.29 12.20
C ASN A 57 -8.80 8.30 11.70
N LEU A 58 -8.07 7.68 12.63
CA LEU A 58 -7.05 6.69 12.32
C LEU A 58 -7.55 5.29 12.61
N MET A 59 -7.40 4.36 11.66
CA MET A 59 -7.81 2.95 11.81
C MET A 59 -6.67 2.03 11.35
N PHE A 60 -6.51 0.91 12.04
CA PHE A 60 -5.55 -0.13 11.69
C PHE A 60 -6.24 -1.49 11.56
N PHE A 61 -5.99 -2.18 10.45
CA PHE A 61 -6.56 -3.50 10.19
C PHE A 61 -5.49 -4.59 10.26
N THR A 62 -5.82 -5.69 10.93
CA THR A 62 -4.89 -6.81 11.07
C THR A 62 -5.64 -8.13 11.37
N ASN A 63 -4.96 -9.26 11.14
CA ASN A 63 -5.39 -10.58 11.62
C ASN A 63 -4.69 -10.98 12.94
N VAL A 64 -3.82 -10.11 13.48
CA VAL A 64 -3.03 -10.41 14.68
C VAL A 64 -3.90 -10.23 15.91
N GLU A 65 -4.15 -11.31 16.66
CA GLU A 65 -4.95 -11.27 17.90
C GLU A 65 -4.25 -10.45 18.99
N LYS A 66 -2.98 -10.79 19.26
CA LYS A 66 -2.15 -10.12 20.27
C LYS A 66 -1.08 -9.29 19.58
N LEU A 67 -1.21 -7.96 19.70
CA LEU A 67 -0.25 -7.03 19.11
C LEU A 67 1.14 -7.15 19.77
N PRO A 68 2.24 -6.83 19.06
CA PRO A 68 3.58 -6.96 19.62
C PRO A 68 3.78 -6.07 20.86
N GLU A 69 4.31 -6.68 21.92
CA GLU A 69 4.62 -5.97 23.16
C GLU A 69 5.89 -5.12 23.09
N ASN A 70 6.80 -5.49 22.19
CA ASN A 70 8.06 -4.76 22.06
C ASN A 70 8.67 -4.88 20.65
N ILE A 71 8.46 -3.85 19.83
CA ILE A 71 9.21 -3.65 18.59
C ILE A 71 10.05 -2.37 18.74
N GLY A 72 11.33 -2.53 18.95
CA GLY A 72 12.24 -1.38 19.12
C GLY A 72 11.87 -0.43 20.27
N GLY A 73 11.32 -0.95 21.36
CA GLY A 73 10.85 -0.20 22.52
C GLY A 73 9.39 0.20 22.49
N ILE A 74 8.64 -0.10 21.44
CA ILE A 74 7.21 0.23 21.32
C ILE A 74 6.35 -0.98 21.65
N ASN A 75 5.42 -0.82 22.60
CA ASN A 75 4.29 -1.72 22.82
C ASN A 75 3.11 -1.24 21.98
N PHE A 76 2.72 -2.02 20.96
CA PHE A 76 1.72 -1.58 19.99
C PHE A 76 0.30 -1.51 20.53
N GLU A 77 -0.08 -2.36 21.50
CA GLU A 77 -1.39 -2.24 22.16
C GLU A 77 -1.53 -0.87 22.85
N LYS A 78 -0.53 -0.54 23.68
CA LYS A 78 -0.48 0.74 24.38
C LYS A 78 -0.38 1.91 23.40
N TYR A 79 0.45 1.79 22.37
CA TYR A 79 0.64 2.83 21.35
C TYR A 79 -0.66 3.19 20.64
N PHE A 80 -1.44 2.20 20.21
CA PHE A 80 -2.70 2.44 19.50
C PHE A 80 -3.75 3.07 20.44
N ILE A 81 -3.87 2.59 21.66
CA ILE A 81 -4.78 3.16 22.65
C ILE A 81 -4.45 4.63 22.95
N GLU A 82 -3.18 4.93 23.26
CA GLU A 82 -2.72 6.28 23.60
C GLU A 82 -2.86 7.30 22.45
N ASN A 83 -2.92 6.82 21.22
CA ASN A 83 -3.03 7.66 20.02
C ASN A 83 -4.40 7.60 19.34
N ASN A 84 -5.42 7.02 20.01
CA ASN A 84 -6.78 6.87 19.48
C ASN A 84 -6.82 6.24 18.08
N ILE A 85 -5.96 5.24 17.82
CA ILE A 85 -5.96 4.48 16.58
C ILE A 85 -6.87 3.26 16.82
N GLU A 86 -7.98 3.19 16.08
CA GLU A 86 -8.92 2.08 16.18
C GLU A 86 -8.32 0.82 15.52
N VAL A 87 -8.23 -0.28 16.27
CA VAL A 87 -7.69 -1.55 15.77
C VAL A 87 -8.82 -2.51 15.46
N ILE A 88 -8.94 -2.88 14.19
CA ILE A 88 -9.94 -3.82 13.68
C ILE A 88 -9.24 -5.13 13.28
N ARG A 89 -9.76 -6.23 13.83
CA ARG A 89 -9.25 -7.57 13.54
C ARG A 89 -10.17 -8.27 12.56
N LEU A 90 -9.62 -8.66 11.41
CA LEU A 90 -10.36 -9.36 10.34
C LEU A 90 -9.60 -10.60 9.88
N GLU A 91 -10.35 -11.60 9.45
CA GLU A 91 -9.82 -12.76 8.76
C GLU A 91 -9.70 -12.51 7.25
N LEU A 92 -8.75 -13.17 6.60
CA LEU A 92 -8.65 -13.19 5.14
C LEU A 92 -9.66 -14.17 4.56
N THR A 93 -10.69 -13.66 3.89
CA THR A 93 -11.77 -14.46 3.30
C THR A 93 -11.30 -15.21 2.07
N ASN A 94 -10.67 -14.52 1.12
CA ASN A 94 -10.27 -15.09 -0.15
C ASN A 94 -8.78 -15.43 -0.17
N LYS A 95 -8.45 -16.58 0.41
CA LYS A 95 -7.08 -17.11 0.41
C LYS A 95 -6.71 -17.67 -0.97
N THR A 96 -5.58 -17.25 -1.49
CA THR A 96 -5.04 -17.78 -2.74
C THR A 96 -4.34 -19.13 -2.49
N PRO A 97 -4.42 -20.10 -3.42
CA PRO A 97 -3.61 -21.31 -3.38
C PRO A 97 -2.10 -21.03 -3.37
N LYS A 98 -1.29 -21.99 -2.87
CA LYS A 98 0.17 -21.79 -2.73
C LYS A 98 0.89 -21.50 -4.06
N ASP A 99 0.40 -22.05 -5.13
CA ASP A 99 0.93 -21.90 -6.49
C ASP A 99 0.22 -20.80 -7.31
N TRP A 100 -0.57 -19.93 -6.65
CA TRP A 100 -1.29 -18.85 -7.31
C TRP A 100 -0.33 -17.85 -7.96
N TYR A 101 0.54 -17.27 -7.16
CA TYR A 101 1.63 -16.38 -7.53
C TYR A 101 2.64 -16.36 -6.37
N GLY A 102 3.92 -16.42 -6.64
CA GLY A 102 4.92 -16.71 -5.60
C GLY A 102 5.15 -15.65 -4.52
N SER A 103 4.46 -14.50 -4.57
CA SER A 103 4.67 -13.36 -3.66
C SER A 103 3.35 -12.79 -3.17
N TRP A 104 3.37 -12.19 -1.97
CA TRP A 104 2.27 -11.41 -1.38
C TRP A 104 0.89 -12.05 -1.48
N ARG A 105 0.74 -13.29 -1.05
CA ARG A 105 -0.53 -14.01 -1.16
C ARG A 105 -1.68 -13.43 -0.33
N ASN A 106 -1.36 -12.57 0.63
CA ASN A 106 -2.31 -11.91 1.53
C ASN A 106 -2.89 -10.60 1.01
N GLN A 107 -2.48 -10.13 -0.16
CA GLN A 107 -2.87 -8.81 -0.69
C GLN A 107 -4.39 -8.66 -0.92
N PHE A 108 -5.12 -9.76 -1.10
CA PHE A 108 -6.59 -9.75 -1.19
C PHE A 108 -7.30 -9.41 0.13
N TYR A 109 -6.57 -9.34 1.25
CA TYR A 109 -7.08 -8.84 2.54
C TYR A 109 -7.65 -7.43 2.45
N LEU A 110 -7.20 -6.64 1.50
CA LEU A 110 -7.76 -5.35 1.18
C LEU A 110 -9.27 -5.38 0.95
N PHE A 111 -9.81 -6.42 0.31
CA PHE A 111 -11.25 -6.52 0.06
C PHE A 111 -12.04 -6.85 1.33
N ASP A 112 -11.43 -7.49 2.33
CA ASP A 112 -12.02 -7.64 3.67
C ASP A 112 -12.04 -6.31 4.41
N VAL A 113 -10.97 -5.50 4.28
CA VAL A 113 -10.93 -4.12 4.79
C VAL A 113 -12.04 -3.28 4.16
N LEU A 114 -12.19 -3.30 2.84
CA LEU A 114 -13.28 -2.59 2.15
C LEU A 114 -14.66 -3.10 2.60
N ASN A 115 -14.81 -4.41 2.82
CA ASN A 115 -16.07 -4.98 3.31
C ASN A 115 -16.45 -4.47 4.71
N TYR A 116 -15.47 -4.20 5.57
CA TYR A 116 -15.72 -3.50 6.84
C TYR A 116 -16.10 -2.04 6.62
N CYS A 117 -15.35 -1.32 5.79
CA CYS A 117 -15.56 0.11 5.52
C CYS A 117 -16.93 0.44 4.92
N LYS A 118 -17.56 -0.48 4.19
CA LYS A 118 -18.91 -0.26 3.64
C LYS A 118 -20.00 -0.03 4.70
N ALA A 119 -19.79 -0.52 5.92
CA ALA A 119 -20.77 -0.45 7.01
C ALA A 119 -20.77 0.90 7.74
N VAL A 120 -19.77 1.74 7.56
CA VAL A 120 -19.61 3.03 8.24
C VAL A 120 -19.51 4.14 7.20
N GLU A 121 -20.40 5.11 7.28
CA GLU A 121 -20.42 6.23 6.34
C GLU A 121 -19.17 7.10 6.48
N GLY A 122 -18.38 7.26 5.38
CA GLY A 122 -17.15 8.04 5.41
C GLY A 122 -16.37 8.04 4.10
N ASN A 123 -15.33 8.87 4.08
CA ASN A 123 -14.29 8.91 3.07
C ASN A 123 -13.09 8.12 3.59
N TYR A 124 -12.62 7.14 2.87
CA TYR A 124 -11.55 6.25 3.26
C TYR A 124 -10.32 6.44 2.37
N LEU A 125 -9.19 6.72 3.01
CA LEU A 125 -7.88 6.67 2.37
C LEU A 125 -7.10 5.49 2.96
N ILE A 126 -7.00 4.41 2.18
CA ILE A 126 -6.29 3.18 2.52
C ILE A 126 -4.95 3.21 1.82
N LEU A 127 -3.87 3.12 2.58
CA LEU A 127 -2.51 3.17 2.08
C LEU A 127 -1.71 1.97 2.55
N ASP A 128 -0.73 1.54 1.76
CA ASP A 128 0.28 0.58 2.22
C ASP A 128 1.05 1.13 3.42
N SER A 129 1.44 0.26 4.35
CA SER A 129 2.14 0.66 5.58
C SER A 129 3.52 1.29 5.35
N ASP A 130 4.12 1.11 4.18
CA ASP A 130 5.36 1.76 3.76
C ASP A 130 5.15 3.09 3.02
N CYS A 131 3.99 3.70 3.22
CA CYS A 131 3.73 5.09 2.89
C CYS A 131 4.14 6.02 4.04
N LEU A 132 4.79 7.13 3.71
CA LEU A 132 5.09 8.22 4.64
C LEU A 132 4.30 9.46 4.26
N ILE A 133 3.59 10.04 5.23
CA ILE A 133 2.71 11.18 5.03
C ILE A 133 3.48 12.46 5.37
N ARG A 134 3.60 13.38 4.41
CA ARG A 134 4.47 14.55 4.49
C ARG A 134 3.72 15.86 4.58
N TYR A 135 2.53 15.90 3.99
CA TYR A 135 1.67 17.08 3.98
C TYR A 135 0.22 16.72 4.32
N SER A 136 -0.61 17.75 4.56
CA SER A 136 -2.03 17.57 4.80
C SER A 136 -2.71 16.81 3.66
N LEU A 137 -3.64 15.93 4.02
CA LEU A 137 -4.46 15.11 3.12
C LEU A 137 -5.85 15.68 2.88
N ASN A 138 -6.14 16.91 3.35
CA ASN A 138 -7.47 17.51 3.22
C ASN A 138 -7.94 17.52 1.77
N SER A 139 -7.08 17.91 0.82
CA SER A 139 -7.39 17.92 -0.62
C SER A 139 -7.67 16.51 -1.19
N VAL A 140 -7.08 15.47 -0.62
CA VAL A 140 -7.39 14.08 -0.99
C VAL A 140 -8.81 13.75 -0.56
N PHE A 141 -9.18 14.05 0.70
CA PHE A 141 -10.52 13.79 1.21
C PHE A 141 -11.60 14.61 0.51
N GLU A 142 -11.34 15.88 0.21
CA GLU A 142 -12.23 16.71 -0.62
C GLU A 142 -12.44 16.10 -2.01
N ASN A 143 -11.39 15.51 -2.57
CA ASN A 143 -11.46 14.88 -3.88
C ASN A 143 -12.24 13.55 -3.83
N ILE A 144 -12.10 12.76 -2.75
CA ILE A 144 -12.93 11.56 -2.50
C ILE A 144 -14.41 11.95 -2.36
N GLU A 145 -14.71 12.99 -1.60
CA GLU A 145 -16.10 13.46 -1.41
C GLU A 145 -16.76 13.87 -2.73
N ARG A 146 -15.99 14.50 -3.62
CA ARG A 146 -16.47 14.99 -4.92
C ARG A 146 -16.63 13.89 -5.97
N ASN A 147 -15.66 12.98 -6.04
CA ASN A 147 -15.54 12.01 -7.15
C ASN A 147 -15.89 10.58 -6.75
N SER A 148 -16.15 10.31 -5.46
CA SER A 148 -16.37 8.99 -4.85
C SER A 148 -15.16 8.07 -4.89
N VAL A 149 -14.31 8.14 -5.90
CA VAL A 149 -13.06 7.37 -6.04
C VAL A 149 -11.96 8.26 -6.60
N VAL A 150 -10.78 8.19 -6.00
CA VAL A 150 -9.56 8.82 -6.52
C VAL A 150 -8.53 7.70 -6.75
N THR A 151 -8.00 7.60 -7.97
CA THR A 151 -7.10 6.51 -8.35
C THR A 151 -5.68 7.01 -8.62
N TYR A 152 -4.71 6.13 -8.39
CA TYR A 152 -3.31 6.33 -8.72
C TYR A 152 -2.92 5.44 -9.90
N ASN A 153 -2.57 6.04 -11.05
CA ASN A 153 -2.23 5.35 -12.29
C ASN A 153 -0.71 5.40 -12.53
N TYR A 154 -0.12 4.26 -12.83
CA TYR A 154 1.32 4.16 -13.15
C TYR A 154 1.69 4.64 -14.55
N GLY A 155 0.75 4.73 -15.48
CA GLY A 155 1.01 5.08 -16.87
C GLY A 155 1.84 4.06 -17.63
N TYR A 156 1.72 2.78 -17.29
CA TYR A 156 2.44 1.70 -18.01
C TYR A 156 1.93 1.51 -19.42
N SER A 157 2.82 1.09 -20.35
CA SER A 157 2.45 0.68 -21.70
C SER A 157 1.67 -0.64 -21.68
N LEU A 158 0.99 -0.96 -22.79
CA LEU A 158 0.17 -2.17 -22.91
C LEU A 158 0.97 -3.46 -22.72
N GLU A 159 2.21 -3.46 -23.18
CA GLU A 159 3.11 -4.62 -23.15
C GLU A 159 3.82 -4.77 -21.81
N HIS A 160 3.74 -3.76 -20.94
CA HIS A 160 4.44 -3.80 -19.65
C HIS A 160 3.91 -4.95 -18.80
N ASN A 161 4.82 -5.86 -18.44
CA ASN A 161 4.47 -7.00 -17.58
C ASN A 161 4.48 -6.56 -16.12
N ILE A 162 3.35 -6.73 -15.46
CA ILE A 162 3.16 -6.38 -14.05
C ILE A 162 2.79 -7.67 -13.31
N ASN A 163 3.69 -8.14 -12.48
CA ASN A 163 3.46 -9.33 -11.66
C ASN A 163 2.86 -10.51 -12.45
N GLY A 164 3.44 -10.79 -13.63
CA GLY A 164 3.15 -11.97 -14.44
C GLY A 164 2.15 -11.78 -15.58
N ILE A 165 1.47 -10.63 -15.69
CA ILE A 165 0.59 -10.33 -16.84
C ILE A 165 0.80 -8.90 -17.35
N SER A 166 0.51 -8.67 -18.64
CA SER A 166 0.52 -7.34 -19.24
C SER A 166 -0.85 -6.68 -19.18
N ILE A 167 -0.90 -5.35 -19.39
CA ILE A 167 -2.18 -4.62 -19.51
C ILE A 167 -2.99 -5.15 -20.69
N GLU A 168 -2.33 -5.52 -21.81
CA GLU A 168 -3.01 -6.14 -22.95
C GLU A 168 -3.68 -7.47 -22.56
N GLN A 169 -3.00 -8.30 -21.77
CA GLN A 169 -3.59 -9.55 -21.25
C GLN A 169 -4.74 -9.27 -20.28
N MET A 170 -4.62 -8.23 -19.44
CA MET A 170 -5.72 -7.79 -18.58
C MET A 170 -6.94 -7.36 -19.38
N ARG A 171 -6.76 -6.65 -20.52
CA ARG A 171 -7.87 -6.25 -21.41
C ARG A 171 -8.60 -7.49 -21.98
N LYS A 172 -7.84 -8.48 -22.46
CA LYS A 172 -8.42 -9.73 -22.96
C LYS A 172 -9.21 -10.47 -21.88
N LEU A 173 -8.67 -10.56 -20.65
CA LEU A 173 -9.40 -11.14 -19.51
C LEU A 173 -10.65 -10.35 -19.16
N TYR A 174 -10.60 -9.03 -19.21
CA TYR A 174 -11.78 -8.19 -18.96
C TYR A 174 -12.89 -8.46 -19.99
N GLU A 175 -12.52 -8.51 -21.28
CA GLU A 175 -13.45 -8.80 -22.39
C GLU A 175 -14.10 -10.18 -22.22
N GLU A 176 -13.35 -11.19 -21.78
CA GLU A 176 -13.88 -12.51 -21.46
C GLU A 176 -14.84 -12.49 -20.25
N PHE A 177 -14.47 -11.80 -19.18
CA PHE A 177 -15.24 -11.80 -17.91
C PHE A 177 -16.52 -10.98 -17.96
N PHE A 178 -16.52 -9.90 -18.73
CA PHE A 178 -17.63 -8.94 -18.80
C PHE A 178 -18.36 -8.90 -20.15
N LEU A 179 -17.79 -9.51 -21.19
CA LEU A 179 -18.30 -9.46 -22.57
C LEU A 179 -18.41 -8.01 -23.11
N GLU A 180 -17.46 -7.17 -22.72
CA GLU A 180 -17.38 -5.74 -23.03
C GLU A 180 -15.96 -5.38 -23.46
N SER A 181 -15.79 -4.44 -24.40
CA SER A 181 -14.47 -3.97 -24.84
C SER A 181 -13.73 -3.21 -23.74
N ALA A 182 -12.41 -3.38 -23.68
CA ALA A 182 -11.53 -2.80 -22.67
C ALA A 182 -10.38 -1.94 -23.24
N THR A 183 -10.65 -1.17 -24.29
CA THR A 183 -9.62 -0.40 -25.03
C THR A 183 -8.82 0.60 -24.20
N GLU A 184 -9.42 1.16 -23.12
CA GLU A 184 -8.81 2.18 -22.26
C GLU A 184 -8.44 1.68 -20.86
N LEU A 185 -8.51 0.34 -20.64
CA LEU A 185 -8.14 -0.21 -19.34
C LEU A 185 -6.67 0.13 -19.03
N SER A 186 -6.44 0.69 -17.85
CA SER A 186 -5.13 1.08 -17.32
C SER A 186 -4.85 0.34 -16.02
N TYR A 187 -3.57 0.31 -15.61
CA TYR A 187 -3.17 -0.28 -14.34
C TYR A 187 -3.13 0.79 -13.23
N TYR A 188 -3.86 0.53 -12.15
CA TYR A 188 -3.91 1.37 -10.95
C TYR A 188 -3.22 0.69 -9.78
N GLY A 189 -2.48 1.45 -8.97
CA GLY A 189 -1.73 0.93 -7.84
C GLY A 189 -2.62 0.58 -6.65
N GLY A 190 -2.39 -0.59 -6.07
CA GLY A 190 -3.09 -1.07 -4.86
C GLY A 190 -2.68 -0.36 -3.57
N GLU A 191 -1.54 0.33 -3.58
CA GLU A 191 -1.02 1.07 -2.42
C GLU A 191 -1.76 2.37 -2.09
N PHE A 192 -2.67 2.79 -2.95
CA PHE A 192 -3.47 4.01 -2.77
C PHE A 192 -4.92 3.73 -3.18
N ILE A 193 -5.77 3.54 -2.20
CA ILE A 193 -7.19 3.33 -2.38
C ILE A 193 -7.92 4.44 -1.65
N ALA A 194 -8.49 5.34 -2.42
CA ALA A 194 -9.18 6.52 -1.92
C ALA A 194 -10.64 6.44 -2.39
N VAL A 195 -11.54 6.06 -1.48
CA VAL A 195 -12.93 5.73 -1.80
C VAL A 195 -13.90 6.30 -0.79
N ASN A 196 -15.08 6.66 -1.27
CA ASN A 196 -16.24 6.97 -0.44
C ASN A 196 -17.00 5.67 -0.13
N SER A 197 -17.54 5.53 1.08
CA SER A 197 -18.29 4.32 1.50
C SER A 197 -19.45 3.97 0.56
N ARG A 198 -20.06 4.94 -0.11
CA ARG A 198 -21.22 4.73 -1.00
C ARG A 198 -20.90 3.88 -2.22
N ILE A 199 -19.66 3.95 -2.75
CA ILE A 199 -19.26 3.17 -3.93
C ILE A 199 -18.72 1.78 -3.57
N ILE A 200 -18.37 1.55 -2.29
CA ILE A 200 -17.75 0.28 -1.86
C ILE A 200 -18.64 -0.94 -2.17
N PRO A 201 -19.96 -0.93 -2.01
CA PRO A 201 -20.81 -2.06 -2.40
C PRO A 201 -20.62 -2.48 -3.87
N GLU A 202 -20.59 -1.52 -4.81
CA GLU A 202 -20.38 -1.79 -6.24
C GLU A 202 -18.98 -2.35 -6.53
N ILE A 203 -17.97 -1.84 -5.82
CA ILE A 203 -16.59 -2.37 -5.89
C ILE A 203 -16.58 -3.84 -5.45
N LEU A 204 -17.21 -4.17 -4.33
CA LEU A 204 -17.22 -5.52 -3.77
C LEU A 204 -18.05 -6.51 -4.61
N ASP A 205 -19.17 -6.07 -5.17
CA ASP A 205 -19.99 -6.90 -6.06
C ASP A 205 -19.22 -7.24 -7.34
N THR A 206 -18.52 -6.25 -7.91
CA THR A 206 -17.65 -6.47 -9.08
C THR A 206 -16.46 -7.37 -8.73
N TYR A 207 -15.83 -7.15 -7.55
CA TYR A 207 -14.77 -8.01 -7.04
C TYR A 207 -15.21 -9.46 -6.93
N LYS A 208 -16.37 -9.73 -6.32
CA LYS A 208 -16.90 -11.07 -6.16
C LYS A 208 -17.05 -11.79 -7.50
N LYS A 209 -17.61 -11.12 -8.52
CA LYS A 209 -17.72 -11.68 -9.87
C LYS A 209 -16.35 -12.01 -10.45
N LEU A 210 -15.42 -11.05 -10.38
CA LEU A 210 -14.04 -11.25 -10.88
C LEU A 210 -13.33 -12.39 -10.17
N TRP A 211 -13.50 -12.50 -8.85
CA TRP A 211 -12.88 -13.57 -8.08
C TRP A 211 -13.29 -14.95 -8.59
N TYR A 212 -14.58 -15.21 -8.81
CA TYR A 212 -15.06 -16.49 -9.34
C TYR A 212 -14.54 -16.76 -10.75
N CYS A 213 -14.63 -15.80 -11.66
CA CYS A 213 -14.13 -15.97 -13.03
C CYS A 213 -12.62 -16.23 -13.05
N ASN A 214 -11.87 -15.49 -12.23
CA ASN A 214 -10.43 -15.62 -12.16
C ASN A 214 -9.98 -16.92 -11.47
N PHE A 215 -10.73 -17.40 -10.48
CA PHE A 215 -10.46 -18.69 -9.84
C PHE A 215 -10.71 -19.87 -10.81
N ASP A 216 -11.72 -19.78 -11.67
CA ASP A 216 -11.95 -20.75 -12.75
C ASP A 216 -10.75 -20.80 -13.72
N LYS A 217 -10.20 -19.64 -14.11
CA LYS A 217 -8.96 -19.55 -14.90
C LYS A 217 -7.78 -20.24 -14.21
N TYR A 218 -7.64 -20.03 -12.88
CA TYR A 218 -6.61 -20.72 -12.10
C TYR A 218 -6.78 -22.26 -12.16
N LEU A 219 -8.00 -22.78 -11.95
CA LEU A 219 -8.26 -24.23 -12.01
C LEU A 219 -7.94 -24.83 -13.38
N LYS A 220 -8.16 -24.08 -14.46
CA LYS A 220 -7.84 -24.45 -15.85
C LYS A 220 -6.38 -24.23 -16.20
N LYS A 221 -5.55 -23.68 -15.31
CA LYS A 221 -4.15 -23.32 -15.54
C LYS A 221 -3.96 -22.31 -16.70
N GLU A 222 -4.93 -21.45 -16.88
CA GLU A 222 -4.92 -20.37 -17.87
C GLU A 222 -4.31 -19.07 -17.29
N ILE A 223 -4.09 -18.09 -18.17
CA ILE A 223 -3.70 -16.73 -17.77
C ILE A 223 -4.79 -16.15 -16.89
N LYS A 224 -4.39 -15.55 -15.76
CA LYS A 224 -5.30 -15.00 -14.74
C LYS A 224 -4.72 -13.75 -14.11
N LEU A 225 -5.54 -13.02 -13.38
CA LEU A 225 -5.12 -11.91 -12.52
C LEU A 225 -4.35 -12.47 -11.32
N ASN A 226 -3.22 -11.87 -10.98
CA ASN A 226 -2.33 -12.39 -9.95
C ASN A 226 -2.38 -11.63 -8.62
N GLU A 227 -2.77 -10.35 -8.65
CA GLU A 227 -2.73 -9.45 -7.49
C GLU A 227 -3.98 -8.57 -7.38
N GLU A 228 -4.20 -7.96 -6.21
CA GLU A 228 -5.34 -7.07 -5.92
C GLU A 228 -5.40 -5.86 -6.85
N ALA A 229 -4.25 -5.31 -7.23
CA ALA A 229 -4.17 -4.16 -8.12
C ALA A 229 -4.68 -4.47 -9.54
N HIS A 230 -4.49 -5.71 -10.03
CA HIS A 230 -5.13 -6.15 -11.27
C HIS A 230 -6.66 -6.15 -11.16
N PHE A 231 -7.19 -6.66 -10.03
CA PHE A 231 -8.63 -6.64 -9.76
C PHE A 231 -9.16 -5.23 -9.67
N LEU A 232 -8.51 -4.36 -8.86
CA LEU A 232 -8.90 -2.95 -8.73
C LEU A 232 -8.93 -2.24 -10.09
N SER A 233 -7.93 -2.49 -10.94
CA SER A 233 -7.87 -1.90 -12.27
C SER A 233 -9.07 -2.28 -13.13
N MET A 234 -9.47 -3.55 -13.11
CA MET A 234 -10.67 -4.02 -13.82
C MET A 234 -11.96 -3.48 -13.19
N ILE A 235 -12.04 -3.43 -11.85
CA ILE A 235 -13.18 -2.90 -11.13
C ILE A 235 -13.37 -1.41 -11.48
N TYR A 236 -12.32 -0.61 -11.39
CA TYR A 236 -12.37 0.80 -11.73
C TYR A 236 -12.79 1.01 -13.18
N TYR A 237 -12.25 0.19 -14.09
CA TYR A 237 -12.66 0.23 -15.49
C TYR A 237 -14.15 -0.11 -15.66
N LYS A 238 -14.66 -1.16 -15.00
CA LYS A 238 -16.08 -1.58 -15.05
C LYS A 238 -17.01 -0.50 -14.51
N LEU A 239 -16.62 0.19 -13.46
CA LEU A 239 -17.39 1.27 -12.82
C LEU A 239 -17.27 2.64 -13.53
N GLY A 240 -16.60 2.70 -14.69
CA GLY A 240 -16.43 3.94 -15.44
C GLY A 240 -15.42 4.92 -14.84
N ILE A 241 -14.62 4.49 -13.87
CA ILE A 241 -13.60 5.32 -13.20
C ILE A 241 -12.34 5.34 -14.07
N ARG A 242 -12.03 6.52 -14.63
CA ARG A 242 -10.93 6.72 -15.58
C ARG A 242 -9.89 7.75 -15.13
N LYS A 243 -10.27 8.64 -14.22
CA LYS A 243 -9.40 9.73 -13.79
C LYS A 243 -8.32 9.25 -12.83
N SER A 244 -7.11 9.77 -12.98
CA SER A 244 -5.92 9.44 -12.17
C SER A 244 -5.53 10.61 -11.26
N GLU A 245 -6.48 11.21 -10.57
CA GLU A 245 -6.24 12.40 -9.74
C GLU A 245 -5.34 12.12 -8.52
N GLY A 246 -5.14 10.84 -8.17
CA GLY A 246 -4.21 10.43 -7.12
C GLY A 246 -2.74 10.74 -7.42
N ASN A 247 -2.37 10.82 -8.72
CA ASN A 247 -0.99 11.05 -9.14
C ASN A 247 -0.39 12.39 -8.65
N GLN A 248 -1.23 13.36 -8.29
CA GLN A 248 -0.78 14.61 -7.69
C GLN A 248 -0.46 14.49 -6.19
N TYR A 249 -0.88 13.42 -5.53
CA TYR A 249 -0.71 13.22 -4.09
C TYR A 249 0.35 12.19 -3.73
N ILE A 250 0.45 11.11 -4.51
CA ILE A 250 1.28 9.95 -4.22
C ILE A 250 2.12 9.53 -5.43
N LYS A 251 3.28 8.97 -5.14
CA LYS A 251 4.08 8.21 -6.11
C LYS A 251 4.76 7.03 -5.43
N ARG A 252 4.77 5.88 -6.12
CA ARG A 252 5.65 4.76 -5.76
C ARG A 252 7.08 5.13 -6.17
N ILE A 253 7.89 5.45 -5.19
CA ILE A 253 9.26 5.91 -5.37
C ILE A 253 10.21 4.73 -5.16
N TRP A 254 10.83 4.32 -6.23
CA TRP A 254 11.88 3.32 -6.18
C TRP A 254 13.25 4.01 -6.05
N THR A 255 14.03 3.53 -5.08
CA THR A 255 15.37 4.04 -4.79
C THR A 255 16.39 2.89 -4.78
N SER A 256 16.11 1.82 -5.52
CA SER A 256 17.00 0.65 -5.57
C SER A 256 18.17 0.87 -6.53
N VAL A 257 19.24 0.06 -6.41
CA VAL A 257 20.40 0.14 -7.32
C VAL A 257 20.00 -0.16 -8.75
N LYS A 258 19.07 -1.12 -8.95
CA LYS A 258 18.65 -1.55 -10.29
C LYS A 258 17.64 -0.61 -10.92
N TYR A 259 16.77 -0.01 -10.10
CA TYR A 259 15.69 0.85 -10.56
C TYR A 259 15.51 2.03 -9.60
N ASP A 260 15.63 3.24 -10.12
CA ASP A 260 15.48 4.48 -9.38
C ASP A 260 14.66 5.46 -10.25
N ASN A 261 13.45 5.79 -9.80
CA ASN A 261 12.55 6.71 -10.49
C ASN A 261 12.30 8.00 -9.68
N ALA A 262 13.05 8.20 -8.59
CA ALA A 262 12.92 9.40 -7.78
C ALA A 262 13.43 10.63 -8.52
N ILE A 263 12.65 11.71 -8.52
CA ILE A 263 12.98 13.02 -9.09
C ILE A 263 12.82 14.11 -8.03
N ALA A 264 13.41 15.27 -8.29
CA ALA A 264 13.42 16.38 -7.31
C ALA A 264 12.02 16.91 -6.98
N GLU A 265 11.09 16.85 -7.93
CA GLU A 265 9.70 17.29 -7.82
C GLU A 265 8.89 16.42 -6.85
N ASP A 266 9.30 15.17 -6.62
CA ASP A 266 8.64 14.26 -5.67
C ASP A 266 8.63 14.81 -4.23
N LYS A 267 9.50 15.77 -3.92
CA LYS A 267 9.47 16.52 -2.65
C LYS A 267 8.15 17.25 -2.37
N ASN A 268 7.36 17.51 -3.39
CA ASN A 268 6.10 18.25 -3.28
C ASN A 268 4.89 17.32 -3.04
N LEU A 269 5.06 15.99 -3.18
CA LEU A 269 4.00 15.02 -2.96
C LEU A 269 3.64 14.91 -1.48
N ALA A 270 2.34 14.77 -1.19
CA ALA A 270 1.83 14.60 0.16
C ALA A 270 2.18 13.21 0.73
N ILE A 271 2.30 12.20 -0.12
CA ILE A 271 2.55 10.81 0.26
C ILE A 271 3.72 10.27 -0.56
N TRP A 272 4.68 9.66 0.13
CA TRP A 272 5.71 8.86 -0.49
C TRP A 272 5.49 7.39 -0.20
N HIS A 273 5.27 6.57 -1.22
CA HIS A 273 5.31 5.12 -1.10
C HIS A 273 6.71 4.62 -1.44
N LEU A 274 7.37 3.95 -0.50
CA LEU A 274 8.81 3.67 -0.53
C LEU A 274 9.12 2.17 -0.32
N PRO A 275 8.68 1.25 -1.22
CA PRO A 275 8.77 -0.19 -0.98
C PRO A 275 10.20 -0.71 -0.85
N ALA A 276 11.18 -0.10 -1.53
CA ALA A 276 12.58 -0.49 -1.47
C ALA A 276 13.28 -0.08 -0.16
N GLU A 277 12.66 0.77 0.65
CA GLU A 277 13.28 1.37 1.84
C GLU A 277 12.93 0.67 3.16
N LYS A 278 11.93 -0.23 3.18
CA LYS A 278 11.51 -0.98 4.37
C LYS A 278 12.69 -1.55 5.16
N LYS A 279 13.62 -2.17 4.45
CA LYS A 279 14.80 -2.81 5.02
C LYS A 279 15.90 -1.83 5.42
N TYR A 280 15.97 -0.65 4.80
CA TYR A 280 17.10 0.26 4.93
C TYR A 280 16.78 1.51 5.74
N ALA A 281 15.94 2.38 5.22
CA ALA A 281 15.76 3.72 5.78
C ALA A 281 14.63 3.81 6.81
N PHE A 282 13.59 2.96 6.72
CA PHE A 282 12.48 2.99 7.70
C PHE A 282 12.96 2.76 9.14
N GLY A 283 13.93 1.87 9.38
CA GLY A 283 14.49 1.71 10.73
C GLY A 283 15.16 2.98 11.29
N SER A 284 15.67 3.86 10.43
CA SER A 284 16.21 5.16 10.86
C SER A 284 15.10 6.18 11.11
N VAL A 285 14.05 6.14 10.29
CA VAL A 285 12.84 6.97 10.46
C VAL A 285 12.15 6.61 11.77
N PHE A 286 11.95 5.32 12.02
CA PHE A 286 11.39 4.78 13.25
C PHE A 286 12.11 5.31 14.51
N LYS A 287 13.45 5.21 14.56
CA LYS A 287 14.25 5.72 15.69
C LYS A 287 14.15 7.24 15.83
N TRP A 288 14.04 7.96 14.72
CA TRP A 288 13.93 9.41 14.75
C TRP A 288 12.57 9.87 15.22
N LEU A 289 11.48 9.19 14.82
CA LEU A 289 10.11 9.51 15.20
C LEU A 289 9.82 9.24 16.68
N GLN A 290 10.53 8.33 17.34
CA GLN A 290 10.42 8.12 18.79
C GLN A 290 10.85 9.33 19.63
N LYS A 291 11.55 10.29 19.05
CA LYS A 291 11.95 11.51 19.75
C LYS A 291 10.78 12.49 19.79
N LYS A 292 10.48 13.03 20.97
CA LYS A 292 9.35 13.96 21.21
C LYS A 292 9.50 15.31 20.49
N ASN A 293 8.39 16.03 20.36
CA ASN A 293 8.31 17.43 19.87
C ASN A 293 8.84 17.64 18.45
N ARG A 294 8.43 16.78 17.51
CA ARG A 294 8.74 16.94 16.10
C ARG A 294 7.69 17.77 15.38
N THR A 295 8.15 18.78 14.63
CA THR A 295 7.28 19.58 13.75
C THR A 295 7.23 18.95 12.35
N GLN A 296 6.25 19.34 11.55
CA GLN A 296 6.18 18.94 10.14
C GLN A 296 7.43 19.39 9.36
N ASN A 297 7.97 20.57 9.66
CA ASN A 297 9.20 21.05 9.02
C ASN A 297 10.41 20.18 9.35
N ASP A 298 10.52 19.70 10.60
CA ASP A 298 11.57 18.77 11.01
C ASP A 298 11.43 17.43 10.29
N LEU A 299 10.20 16.92 10.20
CA LEU A 299 9.87 15.70 9.47
C LEU A 299 10.30 15.81 8.00
N ILE A 300 9.88 16.85 7.28
CA ILE A 300 10.22 17.06 5.87
C ILE A 300 11.72 17.13 5.66
N LYS A 301 12.44 17.90 6.49
CA LYS A 301 13.91 18.00 6.42
C LYS A 301 14.58 16.67 6.66
N TYR A 302 14.11 15.91 7.65
CA TYR A 302 14.67 14.61 7.98
C TYR A 302 14.43 13.58 6.87
N LEU A 303 13.20 13.45 6.36
CA LEU A 303 12.86 12.54 5.29
C LEU A 303 13.65 12.86 4.00
N ASN A 304 13.73 14.12 3.61
CA ASN A 304 14.53 14.54 2.47
C ASN A 304 16.02 14.13 2.60
N LYS A 305 16.59 14.25 3.81
CA LYS A 305 17.96 13.84 4.11
C LYS A 305 18.14 12.32 4.06
N VAL A 306 17.23 11.57 4.68
CA VAL A 306 17.35 10.10 4.80
C VAL A 306 17.17 9.41 3.45
N PHE A 307 16.13 9.79 2.71
CA PHE A 307 15.81 9.15 1.42
C PHE A 307 16.54 9.77 0.24
N MET A 308 17.13 10.95 0.41
CA MET A 308 17.91 11.65 -0.62
C MET A 308 17.13 11.88 -1.93
N ILE A 309 15.79 12.04 -1.85
CA ILE A 309 14.92 12.19 -3.04
C ILE A 309 15.30 13.44 -3.85
N THR A 310 15.74 14.49 -3.19
CA THR A 310 16.20 15.75 -3.83
C THR A 310 17.58 15.68 -4.47
N HIS A 311 18.30 14.55 -4.30
CA HIS A 311 19.63 14.34 -4.88
C HIS A 311 19.52 13.57 -6.20
N ASN A 312 20.59 13.62 -7.02
CA ASN A 312 20.61 12.81 -8.23
C ASN A 312 20.67 11.31 -7.92
N SER A 313 20.26 10.49 -8.87
CA SER A 313 20.17 9.03 -8.70
C SER A 313 21.52 8.36 -8.43
N SER A 314 22.63 8.93 -8.90
CA SER A 314 23.98 8.38 -8.69
C SER A 314 24.35 8.36 -7.22
N PHE A 315 24.10 9.43 -6.47
CA PHE A 315 24.36 9.46 -5.02
C PHE A 315 23.52 8.43 -4.27
N ARG A 316 22.22 8.30 -4.61
CA ARG A 316 21.36 7.27 -4.01
C ARG A 316 21.88 5.86 -4.28
N LYS A 317 22.29 5.57 -5.52
CA LYS A 317 22.85 4.26 -5.92
C LYS A 317 24.13 3.93 -5.15
N ILE A 318 25.06 4.87 -5.04
CA ILE A 318 26.30 4.70 -4.27
C ILE A 318 25.99 4.38 -2.79
N LYS A 319 25.09 5.14 -2.16
CA LYS A 319 24.65 4.87 -0.78
C LYS A 319 24.06 3.45 -0.64
N LYS A 320 23.22 3.01 -1.59
CA LYS A 320 22.61 1.67 -1.56
C LYS A 320 23.63 0.56 -1.78
N MET A 321 24.61 0.77 -2.64
CA MET A 321 25.70 -0.21 -2.83
C MET A 321 26.51 -0.37 -1.54
N TYR A 322 26.82 0.75 -0.86
CA TYR A 322 27.51 0.74 0.43
C TYR A 322 26.71 0.00 1.50
N LEU A 323 25.39 0.28 1.65
CA LEU A 323 24.54 -0.43 2.61
C LEU A 323 24.45 -1.93 2.34
N LYS A 324 24.38 -2.36 1.07
CA LYS A 324 24.41 -3.78 0.70
C LYS A 324 25.74 -4.45 1.02
N LEU A 325 26.85 -3.73 0.89
CA LEU A 325 28.18 -4.25 1.26
C LEU A 325 28.26 -4.49 2.77
N ILE A 326 27.84 -3.51 3.57
CA ILE A 326 27.79 -3.66 5.03
C ILE A 326 26.94 -4.87 5.43
N GLU A 327 25.76 -5.01 4.83
CA GLU A 327 24.88 -6.14 5.12
C GLU A 327 25.54 -7.50 4.84
N LYS A 328 26.31 -7.60 3.74
CA LYS A 328 27.07 -8.85 3.42
C LYS A 328 28.19 -9.13 4.38
N ILE A 329 28.76 -8.11 5.02
CA ILE A 329 29.86 -8.26 6.00
C ILE A 329 29.31 -8.65 7.38
N MET A 330 28.06 -8.23 7.69
CA MET A 330 27.44 -8.46 9.00
C MET A 330 26.60 -9.76 9.09
N ASN A 331 26.29 -10.38 7.96
CA ASN A 331 25.63 -11.69 7.85
C ASN A 331 26.64 -12.76 7.42
#